data_0f494acc8bab1366bdd29da649ebb591
#
_entry.id   0f494acc8bab1366bdd29da649ebb591
#
_cell.length_a   1.000
_cell.length_b   1.000
_cell.length_c   1.000
_cell.angle_alpha   90.00
_cell.angle_beta   90.00
_cell.angle_gamma   90.00
#
_symmetry.space_group_name_H-M   'P 1'
#
loop_
_entity.id
_entity.type
_entity.pdbx_description
1 polymer ?
#
loop_
_entity_poly.entity_id
_entity_poly.type
_entity_poly.pdbx_seq_one_letter_code
_entity_poly.pdbx_strand_id
1 'polypeptide(L)'
;YIATHVPGMAPRENPKNAGLSAVGKSASFAIGSSLIKPDKKMTGIFFGSTTGTTESVAARIAERLGVAQADVHNVAAASVEDVKKYDLLLLGSSTWGSGELQDDWPGFLDKLGKEDLSGRRVALFGCGDAGIYSDTFCDAMAEIRDGLASTGCTFVGGFDAEEYPGCGSRLCQDGEAIGWAVDDSASDAENQMRMEL
;
A
#
# COMPACT_ATOMS: atom_id res chain seq x y z
N TYR A 1 47.93 56.10 -6.00
CA TYR A 1 46.87 56.96 -6.56
C TYR A 1 45.51 56.42 -6.07
N ILE A 2 44.90 57.26 -5.23
CA ILE A 2 43.48 57.44 -4.92
C ILE A 2 42.73 56.24 -4.32
N ALA A 3 42.60 56.36 -3.01
CA ALA A 3 41.60 55.68 -2.17
C ALA A 3 40.18 56.16 -2.56
N THR A 4 39.21 55.29 -2.55
CA THR A 4 37.85 55.67 -2.26
C THR A 4 37.27 54.71 -1.21
N HIS A 5 37.02 55.33 -0.12
CA HIS A 5 36.39 54.81 1.09
C HIS A 5 34.88 54.67 0.86
N VAL A 6 34.30 53.55 1.25
CA VAL A 6 32.84 53.42 1.39
C VAL A 6 32.56 52.95 2.82
N PRO A 7 31.70 53.69 3.54
CA PRO A 7 31.46 53.39 4.97
C PRO A 7 30.33 52.40 5.22
N GLY A 8 30.50 51.68 6.27
CA GLY A 8 29.48 51.30 7.23
C GLY A 8 28.35 50.38 6.79
N MET A 9 28.42 49.12 7.19
CA MET A 9 27.22 48.36 7.43
C MET A 9 27.42 47.56 8.74
N ALA A 10 26.56 47.89 9.72
CA ALA A 10 26.56 47.34 11.07
C ALA A 10 26.24 45.84 11.07
N PRO A 11 26.70 45.11 12.09
CA PRO A 11 26.39 43.66 12.22
C PRO A 11 24.95 43.46 12.60
N ARG A 12 24.26 42.59 11.85
CA ARG A 12 22.91 42.15 12.19
C ARG A 12 22.99 41.12 13.31
N GLU A 13 22.28 41.41 14.36
CA GLU A 13 22.06 40.54 15.51
C GLU A 13 21.41 39.21 15.15
N ASN A 14 21.90 38.17 15.81
CA ASN A 14 21.40 36.81 15.75
C ASN A 14 20.20 36.68 16.74
N PRO A 15 18.97 36.42 16.33
CA PRO A 15 17.92 36.11 17.28
C PRO A 15 18.07 34.65 17.74
N LYS A 16 18.46 34.51 18.97
CA LYS A 16 18.44 33.25 19.74
C LYS A 16 17.00 32.82 19.97
N ASN A 17 16.80 31.50 19.87
CA ASN A 17 15.78 30.71 20.57
C ASN A 17 14.32 31.09 20.37
N ALA A 18 13.69 30.40 19.42
CA ALA A 18 12.28 30.09 19.51
C ALA A 18 12.12 28.56 19.57
N GLY A 19 11.42 28.11 20.61
CA GLY A 19 11.33 26.72 21.05
C GLY A 19 10.89 25.73 19.99
N LEU A 20 11.51 24.56 20.03
CA LEU A 20 11.06 23.35 19.36
C LEU A 20 9.75 22.86 20.03
N SER A 21 8.65 23.25 19.47
CA SER A 21 7.40 22.51 19.66
C SER A 21 7.46 21.33 18.67
N ALA A 22 7.65 20.13 19.19
CA ALA A 22 7.54 18.90 18.43
C ALA A 22 6.08 18.67 18.08
N VAL A 23 5.64 19.24 16.97
CA VAL A 23 4.40 18.82 16.32
C VAL A 23 4.73 17.53 15.58
N GLY A 24 4.23 16.41 16.10
CA GLY A 24 4.30 15.11 15.45
C GLY A 24 3.75 15.23 14.02
N LYS A 25 4.64 15.14 13.04
CA LYS A 25 4.26 15.01 11.64
C LYS A 25 3.66 13.61 11.49
N SER A 26 2.34 13.54 11.42
CA SER A 26 1.62 12.37 10.92
C SER A 26 2.19 12.06 9.53
N ALA A 27 2.88 10.92 9.40
CA ALA A 27 3.37 10.46 8.11
C ALA A 27 2.15 10.10 7.25
N SER A 28 1.88 10.87 6.22
CA SER A 28 0.93 10.49 5.19
C SER A 28 1.66 9.62 4.18
N PHE A 29 1.13 8.42 3.99
CA PHE A 29 1.64 7.45 3.03
C PHE A 29 0.81 7.55 1.75
N ALA A 30 1.46 7.82 0.62
CA ALA A 30 0.82 7.85 -0.68
C ALA A 30 0.96 6.47 -1.33
N ILE A 31 -0.16 5.80 -1.55
CA ILE A 31 -0.26 4.65 -2.45
C ILE A 31 -1.04 5.16 -3.66
N GLY A 32 -0.32 5.47 -4.75
CA GLY A 32 -0.90 6.04 -5.95
C GLY A 32 -1.39 7.50 -5.79
N SER A 33 -2.08 8.02 -6.78
CA SER A 33 -2.56 9.41 -6.84
C SER A 33 -3.59 9.77 -5.76
N SER A 34 -4.01 8.79 -4.94
CA SER A 34 -4.94 8.99 -3.83
C SER A 34 -4.19 8.86 -2.51
N LEU A 35 -4.00 9.96 -1.80
CA LEU A 35 -3.44 9.98 -0.45
C LEU A 35 -4.35 9.16 0.49
N ILE A 36 -3.88 8.00 0.93
CA ILE A 36 -4.48 7.32 2.08
C ILE A 36 -4.00 8.05 3.32
N LYS A 37 -4.77 9.05 3.77
CA LYS A 37 -4.55 9.63 5.09
C LYS A 37 -4.98 8.58 6.12
N PRO A 38 -4.20 8.35 7.18
CA PRO A 38 -4.71 7.62 8.33
C PRO A 38 -5.76 8.50 9.01
N ASP A 39 -6.99 8.46 8.50
CA ASP A 39 -8.12 8.94 9.28
C ASP A 39 -8.21 8.05 10.52
N LYS A 40 -8.76 8.60 11.61
CA LYS A 40 -9.06 7.87 12.86
C LYS A 40 -10.00 6.68 12.67
N LYS A 41 -10.30 6.34 11.43
CA LYS A 41 -11.07 5.17 11.00
C LYS A 41 -10.18 3.95 11.09
N MET A 42 -10.72 2.88 11.62
CA MET A 42 -9.97 1.66 11.83
C MET A 42 -9.51 1.05 10.50
N THR A 43 -8.24 0.75 10.41
CA THR A 43 -7.62 0.10 9.25
C THR A 43 -7.28 -1.33 9.60
N GLY A 44 -7.71 -2.29 8.78
CA GLY A 44 -7.38 -3.70 8.90
C GLY A 44 -6.56 -4.18 7.71
N ILE A 45 -5.58 -5.02 7.97
CA ILE A 45 -4.75 -5.66 6.95
C ILE A 45 -5.06 -7.15 6.96
N PHE A 46 -5.45 -7.71 5.82
CA PHE A 46 -5.75 -9.13 5.65
C PHE A 46 -4.86 -9.70 4.55
N PHE A 47 -4.13 -10.76 4.86
CA PHE A 47 -3.18 -11.35 3.92
C PHE A 47 -3.23 -12.87 3.91
N GLY A 48 -2.92 -13.47 2.76
CA GLY A 48 -2.61 -14.89 2.62
C GLY A 48 -1.14 -15.06 2.26
N SER A 49 -0.43 -15.93 2.97
CA SER A 49 1.00 -16.17 2.76
C SER A 49 1.37 -17.61 3.05
N THR A 50 2.07 -18.25 2.12
CA THR A 50 2.59 -19.62 2.28
C THR A 50 4.06 -19.61 2.71
N THR A 51 4.87 -18.73 2.12
CA THR A 51 6.33 -18.67 2.33
C THR A 51 6.76 -17.54 3.28
N GLY A 52 5.83 -16.69 3.73
CA GLY A 52 6.11 -15.57 4.62
C GLY A 52 6.38 -14.24 3.89
N THR A 53 6.52 -14.21 2.56
CA THR A 53 6.78 -12.96 1.83
C THR A 53 5.65 -11.95 2.00
N THR A 54 4.40 -12.35 1.71
CA THR A 54 3.22 -11.47 1.85
C THR A 54 3.01 -11.05 3.30
N GLU A 55 3.29 -11.91 4.27
CA GLU A 55 3.27 -11.57 5.69
C GLU A 55 4.27 -10.47 6.03
N SER A 56 5.51 -10.58 5.55
CA SER A 56 6.54 -9.55 5.74
C SER A 56 6.12 -8.22 5.12
N VAL A 57 5.52 -8.26 3.94
CA VAL A 57 4.97 -7.07 3.27
C VAL A 57 3.84 -6.45 4.10
N ALA A 58 2.90 -7.25 4.58
CA ALA A 58 1.81 -6.79 5.45
C ALA A 58 2.34 -6.12 6.73
N ALA A 59 3.37 -6.69 7.35
CA ALA A 59 4.03 -6.10 8.53
C ALA A 59 4.68 -4.75 8.23
N ARG A 60 5.36 -4.60 7.08
CA ARG A 60 5.96 -3.33 6.63
C ARG A 60 4.91 -2.26 6.36
N ILE A 61 3.78 -2.64 5.75
CA ILE A 61 2.63 -1.75 5.55
C ILE A 61 2.08 -1.30 6.91
N ALA A 62 1.88 -2.25 7.84
CA ALA A 62 1.37 -1.96 9.18
C ALA A 62 2.26 -0.95 9.93
N GLU A 63 3.58 -1.14 9.90
CA GLU A 63 4.55 -0.23 10.51
C GLU A 63 4.43 1.18 9.92
N ARG A 64 4.40 1.29 8.59
CA ARG A 64 4.32 2.59 7.91
C ARG A 64 3.00 3.35 8.15
N LEU A 65 1.89 2.63 8.21
CA LEU A 65 0.57 3.21 8.44
C LEU A 65 0.24 3.37 9.93
N GLY A 66 1.08 2.86 10.83
CA GLY A 66 0.80 2.85 12.26
C GLY A 66 -0.38 1.94 12.64
N VAL A 67 -0.60 0.87 11.86
CA VAL A 67 -1.62 -0.16 12.14
C VAL A 67 -1.09 -1.10 13.22
N ALA A 68 -1.90 -1.32 14.26
CA ALA A 68 -1.51 -2.22 15.34
C ALA A 68 -1.44 -3.68 14.86
N GLN A 69 -0.54 -4.48 15.44
CA GLN A 69 -0.40 -5.91 15.09
C GLN A 69 -1.71 -6.70 15.29
N ALA A 70 -2.57 -6.26 16.21
CA ALA A 70 -3.89 -6.86 16.43
C ALA A 70 -4.88 -6.64 15.26
N ASP A 71 -4.58 -5.71 14.37
CA ASP A 71 -5.38 -5.37 13.18
C ASP A 71 -4.74 -5.92 11.88
N VAL A 72 -3.75 -6.81 12.02
CA VAL A 72 -3.09 -7.53 10.92
C VAL A 72 -3.48 -9.01 11.02
N HIS A 73 -4.18 -9.51 10.01
CA HIS A 73 -4.85 -10.81 10.04
C HIS A 73 -4.39 -11.70 8.89
N ASN A 74 -4.01 -12.94 9.21
CA ASN A 74 -3.88 -13.99 8.20
C ASN A 74 -5.26 -14.56 7.88
N VAL A 75 -5.64 -14.59 6.59
CA VAL A 75 -6.95 -15.08 6.14
C VAL A 75 -7.19 -16.55 6.45
N ALA A 76 -6.13 -17.34 6.66
CA ALA A 76 -6.24 -18.72 7.13
C ALA A 76 -6.93 -18.85 8.50
N ALA A 77 -6.83 -17.82 9.34
CA ALA A 77 -7.38 -17.80 10.70
C ALA A 77 -8.46 -16.74 10.92
N ALA A 78 -8.57 -15.77 10.01
CA ALA A 78 -9.53 -14.68 10.11
C ALA A 78 -10.94 -15.11 9.71
N SER A 79 -11.93 -14.41 10.26
CA SER A 79 -13.31 -14.51 9.81
C SER A 79 -13.76 -13.27 9.05
N VAL A 80 -14.77 -13.39 8.20
CA VAL A 80 -15.34 -12.21 7.52
C VAL A 80 -16.00 -11.23 8.50
N GLU A 81 -16.38 -11.69 9.69
CA GLU A 81 -16.87 -10.79 10.76
C GLU A 81 -15.79 -9.85 11.27
N ASP A 82 -14.51 -10.24 11.20
CA ASP A 82 -13.40 -9.37 11.59
C ASP A 82 -13.28 -8.18 10.63
N VAL A 83 -13.61 -8.37 9.35
CA VAL A 83 -13.58 -7.31 8.33
C VAL A 83 -14.53 -6.17 8.66
N LYS A 84 -15.65 -6.46 9.32
CA LYS A 84 -16.70 -5.47 9.64
C LYS A 84 -16.23 -4.38 10.61
N LYS A 85 -15.13 -4.59 11.32
CA LYS A 85 -14.55 -3.63 12.26
C LYS A 85 -13.85 -2.45 11.59
N TYR A 86 -13.50 -2.58 10.30
CA TYR A 86 -12.60 -1.66 9.60
C TYR A 86 -13.33 -0.85 8.53
N ASP A 87 -12.92 0.41 8.37
CA ASP A 87 -13.39 1.30 7.31
C ASP A 87 -12.47 1.27 6.07
N LEU A 88 -11.18 0.97 6.31
CA LEU A 88 -10.18 0.75 5.28
C LEU A 88 -9.63 -0.67 5.42
N LEU A 89 -9.68 -1.41 4.34
CA LEU A 89 -9.16 -2.77 4.24
C LEU A 89 -7.97 -2.76 3.29
N LEU A 90 -6.84 -3.31 3.73
CA LEU A 90 -5.74 -3.65 2.86
C LEU A 90 -5.74 -5.17 2.68
N LEU A 91 -5.94 -5.62 1.46
CA LEU A 91 -6.07 -7.05 1.15
C LEU A 91 -4.87 -7.49 0.30
N GLY A 92 -4.16 -8.52 0.76
CA GLY A 92 -2.92 -8.96 0.14
C GLY A 92 -2.82 -10.45 -0.12
N SER A 93 -2.32 -10.82 -1.30
CA SER A 93 -2.06 -12.21 -1.68
C SER A 93 -0.75 -12.33 -2.44
N SER A 94 -0.04 -13.44 -2.22
CA SER A 94 0.95 -13.91 -3.20
C SER A 94 0.23 -14.48 -4.41
N THR A 95 0.91 -14.42 -5.57
CA THR A 95 0.42 -14.98 -6.82
C THR A 95 1.12 -16.31 -7.10
N TRP A 96 0.34 -17.34 -7.34
CA TRP A 96 0.82 -18.69 -7.61
C TRP A 96 0.41 -19.17 -9.00
N GLY A 97 1.09 -20.18 -9.50
CA GLY A 97 0.75 -20.83 -10.76
C GLY A 97 0.59 -19.84 -11.92
N SER A 98 -0.57 -19.82 -12.56
CA SER A 98 -0.90 -18.96 -13.68
C SER A 98 -1.75 -17.74 -13.26
N GLY A 99 -1.45 -17.14 -12.11
CA GLY A 99 -2.16 -15.96 -11.63
C GLY A 99 -3.11 -16.24 -10.45
N GLU A 100 -2.99 -17.43 -9.84
CA GLU A 100 -3.91 -17.91 -8.83
C GLU A 100 -3.66 -17.25 -7.46
N LEU A 101 -4.72 -17.17 -6.65
CA LEU A 101 -4.67 -16.76 -5.26
C LEU A 101 -3.85 -17.75 -4.41
N GLN A 102 -3.27 -17.26 -3.33
CA GLN A 102 -2.71 -18.11 -2.28
C GLN A 102 -3.83 -18.99 -1.67
N ASP A 103 -3.51 -20.21 -1.28
CA ASP A 103 -4.44 -21.30 -0.97
C ASP A 103 -5.54 -21.00 0.07
N ASP A 104 -5.28 -20.10 1.02
CA ASP A 104 -6.25 -19.75 2.06
C ASP A 104 -7.28 -18.69 1.59
N TRP A 105 -6.99 -17.98 0.50
CA TRP A 105 -7.83 -16.92 -0.01
C TRP A 105 -9.18 -17.37 -0.59
N PRO A 106 -9.27 -18.43 -1.42
CA PRO A 106 -10.51 -18.74 -2.13
C PRO A 106 -11.71 -18.89 -1.21
N GLY A 107 -11.56 -19.61 -0.11
CA GLY A 107 -12.63 -19.83 0.87
C GLY A 107 -13.00 -18.57 1.65
N PHE A 108 -12.04 -17.69 1.92
CA PHE A 108 -12.28 -16.41 2.57
C PHE A 108 -12.94 -15.43 1.62
N LEU A 109 -12.47 -15.33 0.38
CA LEU A 109 -12.99 -14.45 -0.65
C LEU A 109 -14.43 -14.78 -1.04
N ASP A 110 -14.76 -16.08 -1.16
CA ASP A 110 -16.13 -16.53 -1.45
C ASP A 110 -17.14 -16.07 -0.37
N LYS A 111 -16.73 -16.03 0.88
CA LYS A 111 -17.54 -15.51 1.98
C LYS A 111 -17.59 -13.98 1.97
N LEU A 112 -16.42 -13.34 1.80
CA LEU A 112 -16.31 -11.89 1.82
C LEU A 112 -17.06 -11.22 0.66
N GLY A 113 -17.08 -11.85 -0.51
CA GLY A 113 -17.81 -11.38 -1.70
C GLY A 113 -19.34 -11.39 -1.54
N LYS A 114 -19.86 -12.04 -0.49
CA LYS A 114 -21.30 -12.07 -0.15
C LYS A 114 -21.68 -11.01 0.89
N GLU A 115 -20.69 -10.33 1.47
CA GLU A 115 -20.92 -9.30 2.48
C GLU A 115 -21.21 -7.94 1.82
N ASP A 116 -21.97 -7.11 2.49
CA ASP A 116 -22.14 -5.72 2.14
C ASP A 116 -20.97 -4.89 2.67
N LEU A 117 -20.09 -4.45 1.77
CA LEU A 117 -18.95 -3.60 2.06
C LEU A 117 -19.18 -2.14 1.63
N SER A 118 -20.43 -1.74 1.43
CA SER A 118 -20.78 -0.36 1.08
C SER A 118 -20.20 0.64 2.06
N GLY A 119 -19.55 1.69 1.53
CA GLY A 119 -18.89 2.71 2.33
C GLY A 119 -17.50 2.32 2.85
N ARG A 120 -17.04 1.08 2.65
CA ARG A 120 -15.66 0.67 2.95
C ARG A 120 -14.74 0.94 1.78
N ARG A 121 -13.52 1.30 2.10
CA ARG A 121 -12.42 1.45 1.13
C ARG A 121 -11.56 0.20 1.15
N VAL A 122 -11.15 -0.25 -0.02
CA VAL A 122 -10.30 -1.43 -0.20
C VAL A 122 -9.06 -1.03 -0.99
N ALA A 123 -7.88 -1.26 -0.44
CA ALA A 123 -6.61 -1.18 -1.15
C ALA A 123 -6.03 -2.59 -1.31
N LEU A 124 -5.35 -2.83 -2.43
CA LEU A 124 -4.80 -4.12 -2.76
C LEU A 124 -3.27 -4.09 -2.71
N PHE A 125 -2.66 -5.17 -2.26
CA PHE A 125 -1.23 -5.39 -2.38
C PHE A 125 -0.94 -6.85 -2.73
N GLY A 126 0.18 -7.10 -3.39
CA GLY A 126 0.51 -8.45 -3.84
C GLY A 126 2.01 -8.67 -3.94
N CYS A 127 2.40 -9.93 -4.04
CA CYS A 127 3.78 -10.34 -4.26
C CYS A 127 3.83 -11.31 -5.43
N GLY A 128 4.86 -11.21 -6.24
CA GLY A 128 5.12 -12.09 -7.36
C GLY A 128 6.52 -11.86 -7.95
N ASP A 129 6.85 -12.57 -8.99
CA ASP A 129 8.10 -12.45 -9.73
C ASP A 129 7.80 -11.96 -11.15
N ALA A 130 8.03 -10.67 -11.40
CA ALA A 130 7.80 -10.06 -12.70
C ALA A 130 8.83 -10.52 -13.75
N GLY A 131 10.02 -10.94 -13.32
CA GLY A 131 11.06 -11.40 -14.21
C GLY A 131 10.74 -12.74 -14.87
N ILE A 132 10.02 -13.61 -14.17
CA ILE A 132 9.67 -14.95 -14.68
C ILE A 132 8.21 -14.99 -15.16
N TYR A 133 7.31 -14.28 -14.50
CA TYR A 133 5.86 -14.36 -14.69
C TYR A 133 5.23 -13.01 -15.05
N SER A 134 5.81 -12.29 -16.01
CA SER A 134 5.36 -10.94 -16.42
C SER A 134 3.88 -10.87 -16.80
N ASP A 135 3.36 -11.92 -17.44
CA ASP A 135 1.99 -11.96 -17.96
C ASP A 135 0.93 -12.27 -16.88
N THR A 136 1.36 -12.75 -15.72
CA THR A 136 0.49 -13.08 -14.57
C THR A 136 0.97 -12.45 -13.26
N PHE A 137 1.90 -11.50 -13.36
CA PHE A 137 2.49 -10.82 -12.22
C PHE A 137 1.42 -10.15 -11.36
N CYS A 138 1.31 -10.60 -10.11
CA CYS A 138 0.35 -10.14 -9.13
C CYS A 138 -1.14 -10.22 -9.55
N ASP A 139 -1.50 -11.13 -10.47
CA ASP A 139 -2.87 -11.35 -10.92
C ASP A 139 -3.83 -11.76 -9.80
N ALA A 140 -3.33 -12.35 -8.72
CA ALA A 140 -4.10 -12.63 -7.51
C ALA A 140 -4.81 -11.40 -6.94
N MET A 141 -4.25 -10.20 -7.14
CA MET A 141 -4.91 -8.95 -6.75
C MET A 141 -6.17 -8.68 -7.58
N ALA A 142 -6.11 -8.99 -8.88
CA ALA A 142 -7.28 -8.86 -9.75
C ALA A 142 -8.36 -9.87 -9.39
N GLU A 143 -8.00 -11.08 -8.98
CA GLU A 143 -8.95 -12.08 -8.45
C GLU A 143 -9.68 -11.56 -7.20
N ILE A 144 -8.97 -10.91 -6.26
CA ILE A 144 -9.60 -10.30 -5.09
C ILE A 144 -10.54 -9.17 -5.54
N ARG A 145 -10.10 -8.29 -6.45
CA ARG A 145 -10.90 -7.19 -6.97
C ARG A 145 -12.21 -7.67 -7.60
N ASP A 146 -12.13 -8.69 -8.45
CA ASP A 146 -13.28 -9.26 -9.12
C ASP A 146 -14.25 -9.93 -8.13
N GLY A 147 -13.71 -10.67 -7.15
CA GLY A 147 -14.51 -11.30 -6.10
C GLY A 147 -15.28 -10.30 -5.23
N LEU A 148 -14.83 -9.05 -5.16
CA LEU A 148 -15.47 -7.98 -4.38
C LEU A 148 -16.28 -6.99 -5.22
N ALA A 149 -16.35 -7.15 -6.54
CA ALA A 149 -16.98 -6.19 -7.43
C ALA A 149 -18.47 -5.90 -7.10
N SER A 150 -19.18 -6.89 -6.54
CA SER A 150 -20.59 -6.77 -6.16
C SER A 150 -20.86 -6.32 -4.73
N THR A 151 -19.82 -6.12 -3.91
CA THR A 151 -19.96 -5.84 -2.46
C THR A 151 -20.25 -4.38 -2.14
N GLY A 152 -20.16 -3.47 -3.11
CA GLY A 152 -20.35 -2.03 -2.91
C GLY A 152 -19.14 -1.31 -2.29
N CYS A 153 -18.00 -1.96 -2.13
CA CYS A 153 -16.77 -1.31 -1.66
C CYS A 153 -16.21 -0.33 -2.71
N THR A 154 -15.37 0.59 -2.25
CA THR A 154 -14.63 1.52 -3.12
C THR A 154 -13.16 1.13 -3.14
N PHE A 155 -12.63 0.76 -4.30
CA PHE A 155 -11.21 0.50 -4.45
C PHE A 155 -10.41 1.81 -4.44
N VAL A 156 -9.28 1.79 -3.74
CA VAL A 156 -8.37 2.93 -3.58
C VAL A 156 -6.91 2.45 -3.66
N GLY A 157 -5.98 3.36 -3.85
CA GLY A 157 -4.54 3.03 -3.84
C GLY A 157 -4.05 2.43 -5.15
N GLY A 158 -4.64 2.81 -6.28
CA GLY A 158 -4.06 2.55 -7.61
C GLY A 158 -2.85 3.44 -7.86
N PHE A 159 -1.96 2.97 -8.74
CA PHE A 159 -0.76 3.67 -9.20
C PHE A 159 -0.83 3.92 -10.70
N ASP A 160 0.03 4.80 -11.20
CA ASP A 160 0.28 4.88 -12.64
C ASP A 160 0.90 3.55 -13.12
N ALA A 161 0.40 2.98 -14.22
CA ALA A 161 0.94 1.74 -14.77
C ALA A 161 2.41 1.87 -15.23
N GLU A 162 2.90 3.11 -15.46
CA GLU A 162 4.30 3.38 -15.79
C GLU A 162 5.27 2.97 -14.66
N GLU A 163 4.78 2.88 -13.43
CA GLU A 163 5.56 2.37 -12.28
C GLU A 163 5.89 0.86 -12.39
N TYR A 164 5.19 0.14 -13.26
CA TYR A 164 5.41 -1.27 -13.57
C TYR A 164 5.70 -1.48 -15.05
N PRO A 165 6.88 -1.05 -15.55
CA PRO A 165 7.21 -1.11 -16.97
C PRO A 165 7.19 -2.55 -17.47
N GLY A 166 6.50 -2.76 -18.60
CA GLY A 166 6.36 -4.08 -19.21
C GLY A 166 5.31 -5.00 -18.55
N CYS A 167 4.51 -4.47 -17.63
CA CYS A 167 3.41 -5.20 -17.00
C CYS A 167 2.38 -5.62 -18.06
N GLY A 168 2.30 -6.92 -18.35
CA GLY A 168 1.32 -7.52 -19.26
C GLY A 168 0.16 -8.20 -18.53
N SER A 169 0.18 -8.19 -17.20
CA SER A 169 -0.77 -8.87 -16.33
C SER A 169 -2.02 -8.03 -16.03
N ARG A 170 -2.98 -8.66 -15.36
CA ARG A 170 -4.20 -7.99 -14.87
C ARG A 170 -3.95 -6.97 -13.74
N LEU A 171 -2.72 -6.89 -13.22
CA LEU A 171 -2.30 -5.81 -12.32
C LEU A 171 -2.51 -4.44 -12.98
N CYS A 172 -2.14 -4.32 -14.27
CA CYS A 172 -2.22 -3.07 -15.01
C CYS A 172 -3.44 -3.06 -15.92
N GLN A 173 -4.41 -2.21 -15.64
CA GLN A 173 -5.65 -2.07 -16.39
C GLN A 173 -5.92 -0.58 -16.68
N ASP A 174 -6.26 -0.28 -17.93
CA ASP A 174 -6.65 1.07 -18.36
C ASP A 174 -5.63 2.18 -17.99
N GLY A 175 -4.33 1.85 -17.96
CA GLY A 175 -3.26 2.80 -17.62
C GLY A 175 -3.01 2.93 -16.12
N GLU A 176 -3.68 2.14 -15.29
CA GLU A 176 -3.49 2.14 -13.84
C GLU A 176 -3.12 0.74 -13.33
N ALA A 177 -2.21 0.66 -12.37
CA ALA A 177 -2.00 -0.53 -11.55
C ALA A 177 -3.02 -0.53 -10.40
N ILE A 178 -3.71 -1.67 -10.23
CA ILE A 178 -4.84 -1.80 -9.29
C ILE A 178 -4.46 -1.79 -7.80
N GLY A 179 -3.17 -1.77 -7.50
CA GLY A 179 -2.65 -1.72 -6.13
C GLY A 179 -1.13 -1.88 -6.11
N TRP A 180 -0.56 -1.97 -4.92
CA TRP A 180 0.88 -2.08 -4.74
C TRP A 180 1.38 -3.51 -4.91
N ALA A 181 2.22 -3.73 -5.91
CA ALA A 181 2.83 -5.01 -6.22
C ALA A 181 4.32 -5.01 -5.84
N VAL A 182 4.72 -6.01 -5.07
CA VAL A 182 6.10 -6.30 -4.72
C VAL A 182 6.66 -7.33 -5.67
N ASP A 183 7.74 -6.98 -6.32
CA ASP A 183 8.44 -7.85 -7.26
C ASP A 183 9.61 -8.55 -6.54
N ASP A 184 9.50 -9.86 -6.36
CA ASP A 184 10.52 -10.68 -5.72
C ASP A 184 11.81 -10.76 -6.54
N SER A 185 11.77 -10.44 -7.84
CA SER A 185 12.94 -10.35 -8.72
C SER A 185 13.65 -9.00 -8.67
N ALA A 186 12.98 -7.96 -8.16
CA ALA A 186 13.53 -6.62 -8.00
C ALA A 186 14.26 -6.46 -6.65
N SER A 187 15.12 -5.44 -6.56
CA SER A 187 15.80 -5.12 -5.31
C SER A 187 14.80 -4.55 -4.26
N ASP A 188 15.14 -4.70 -2.99
CA ASP A 188 14.38 -4.09 -1.89
C ASP A 188 14.24 -2.57 -2.05
N ALA A 189 15.26 -1.91 -2.61
CA ALA A 189 15.25 -0.47 -2.84
C ALA A 189 14.20 -0.07 -3.91
N GLU A 190 14.07 -0.83 -4.99
CA GLU A 190 13.07 -0.58 -6.05
C GLU A 190 11.66 -0.80 -5.52
N ASN A 191 11.43 -1.90 -4.80
CA ASN A 191 10.14 -2.17 -4.16
C ASN A 191 9.78 -1.11 -3.12
N GLN A 192 10.77 -0.60 -2.38
CA GLN A 192 10.58 0.44 -1.39
C GLN A 192 10.26 1.79 -2.03
N MET A 193 10.91 2.12 -3.14
CA MET A 193 10.63 3.34 -3.90
C MET A 193 9.16 3.40 -4.34
N ARG A 194 8.62 2.31 -4.87
CA ARG A 194 7.19 2.20 -5.22
C ARG A 194 6.25 2.35 -4.02
N MET A 195 6.72 2.05 -2.81
CA MET A 195 5.96 2.27 -1.58
C MET A 195 5.95 3.74 -1.13
N GLU A 196 6.87 4.57 -1.62
CA GLU A 196 7.01 5.98 -1.21
C GLU A 196 6.32 6.97 -2.16
N LEU A 197 5.88 6.49 -3.34
CA LEU A 197 5.11 7.25 -4.32
C LEU A 197 3.65 7.38 -3.91
#